data_bfa53af4c7f8a4642962a884035a264b
#
_entry.id   bfa53af4c7f8a4642962a884035a264b
#
_cell.length_a   1.000
_cell.length_b   1.000
_cell.length_c   1.000
_cell.angle_alpha   90.00
_cell.angle_beta   90.00
_cell.angle_gamma   90.00
#
_symmetry.space_group_name_H-M   'P 1'
#
loop_
_entity.id
_entity.type
_entity.pdbx_description
1 polymer ?
#
loop_
_entity_poly.entity_id
_entity_poly.type
_entity_poly.pdbx_seq_one_letter_code
_entity_poly.pdbx_strand_id
1 'polypeptide(L)'
;MAVNGTTDVVLDGKTISFKAPFKRVTMTDAIKEKTGYDITGQSEEQLREACKRLNVEIDDTMGKGKLIDAIFGQYCEEHLVQPTFVTDYPIEMSPLCKRHRDNEELTERFELFVNGKELCNAYSELNDPIDQLERFQEQMRLSEKGDDEAMTIDMDFVRALEYGMPSCSGMGIGIDRLTMFMTGETSIQDVLFFPTMRPEKKVVADAEEVYTEAGIPQEWVAVIQKMGYITLEAFQNTAQTGGMKLFNDLCGFNKKNKLGLATAEVKAWIEAQKAE
;
A
#
# COMPACT_ATOMS: atom_id res chain seq x y z
N MET A 1 0.54 -22.05 -21.52
CA MET A 1 0.25 -22.76 -22.80
C MET A 1 -1.16 -22.45 -23.31
N ALA A 2 -2.23 -22.70 -22.52
CA ALA A 2 -3.60 -22.50 -23.02
C ALA A 2 -3.94 -21.03 -23.38
N VAL A 3 -3.39 -20.07 -22.63
CA VAL A 3 -3.64 -18.64 -22.86
C VAL A 3 -2.63 -18.05 -23.84
N ASN A 4 -1.34 -18.21 -23.57
CA ASN A 4 -0.27 -17.50 -24.30
C ASN A 4 0.44 -18.38 -25.37
N GLY A 5 0.05 -19.65 -25.55
CA GLY A 5 0.72 -20.58 -26.45
C GLY A 5 2.12 -21.01 -26.01
N THR A 6 2.65 -20.40 -24.97
CA THR A 6 3.98 -20.66 -24.37
C THR A 6 3.87 -20.68 -22.85
N THR A 7 4.93 -21.16 -22.19
CA THR A 7 5.11 -21.08 -20.73
C THR A 7 5.83 -19.79 -20.30
N ASP A 8 6.37 -19.05 -21.25
CA ASP A 8 7.17 -17.86 -20.95
C ASP A 8 6.33 -16.59 -21.20
N VAL A 9 6.46 -15.63 -20.30
CA VAL A 9 5.85 -14.31 -20.40
C VAL A 9 6.94 -13.25 -20.22
N VAL A 10 6.73 -12.06 -20.79
CA VAL A 10 7.64 -10.92 -20.63
C VAL A 10 6.99 -9.90 -19.73
N LEU A 11 7.66 -9.54 -18.63
CA LEU A 11 7.26 -8.52 -17.66
C LEU A 11 8.44 -7.58 -17.41
N ASP A 12 8.26 -6.28 -17.55
CA ASP A 12 9.32 -5.28 -17.37
C ASP A 12 10.62 -5.62 -18.12
N GLY A 13 10.50 -6.17 -19.33
CA GLY A 13 11.65 -6.62 -20.14
C GLY A 13 12.33 -7.90 -19.62
N LYS A 14 11.83 -8.53 -18.55
CA LYS A 14 12.32 -9.80 -18.02
C LYS A 14 11.50 -10.96 -18.56
N THR A 15 12.14 -12.01 -19.01
CA THR A 15 11.45 -13.26 -19.36
C THR A 15 11.23 -14.09 -18.10
N ILE A 16 9.98 -14.41 -17.79
CA ILE A 16 9.55 -15.23 -16.66
C ILE A 16 8.99 -16.54 -17.23
N SER A 17 9.54 -17.66 -16.77
CA SER A 17 9.14 -18.98 -17.23
C SER A 17 8.25 -19.69 -16.22
N PHE A 18 7.00 -19.95 -16.61
CA PHE A 18 6.06 -20.77 -15.84
C PHE A 18 6.21 -22.28 -16.15
N LYS A 19 7.38 -22.69 -16.64
CA LYS A 19 7.69 -24.11 -16.85
C LYS A 19 8.04 -24.78 -15.53
N ALA A 20 7.27 -25.79 -15.15
CA ALA A 20 7.56 -26.60 -13.96
C ALA A 20 8.80 -27.50 -14.17
N PRO A 21 9.50 -27.87 -13.08
CA PRO A 21 9.24 -27.54 -11.68
C PRO A 21 9.74 -26.14 -11.30
N PHE A 22 9.05 -25.48 -10.37
CA PHE A 22 9.50 -24.19 -9.81
C PHE A 22 10.52 -24.40 -8.69
N LYS A 23 11.38 -23.40 -8.46
CA LYS A 23 12.32 -23.39 -7.34
C LYS A 23 11.53 -23.44 -6.02
N ARG A 24 12.09 -24.11 -5.02
CA ARG A 24 11.62 -24.13 -3.64
C ARG A 24 12.75 -23.66 -2.73
N VAL A 25 12.45 -22.83 -1.76
CA VAL A 25 13.38 -22.33 -0.74
C VAL A 25 12.62 -22.11 0.55
N THR A 26 13.20 -22.44 1.70
CA THR A 26 12.60 -22.08 2.99
C THR A 26 12.77 -20.58 3.23
N MET A 27 11.89 -19.96 4.01
CA MET A 27 12.04 -18.54 4.37
C MET A 27 13.38 -18.28 5.08
N THR A 28 13.76 -19.18 5.98
CA THR A 28 15.04 -19.11 6.71
C THR A 28 16.23 -19.14 5.77
N ASP A 29 16.25 -20.09 4.81
CA ASP A 29 17.34 -20.21 3.84
C ASP A 29 17.39 -19.01 2.90
N ALA A 30 16.24 -18.47 2.47
CA ALA A 30 16.19 -17.30 1.63
C ALA A 30 16.81 -16.07 2.33
N ILE A 31 16.45 -15.83 3.59
CA ILE A 31 17.02 -14.74 4.39
C ILE A 31 18.52 -14.95 4.59
N LYS A 32 18.92 -16.17 4.97
CA LYS A 32 20.33 -16.51 5.20
C LYS A 32 21.18 -16.36 3.95
N GLU A 33 20.69 -16.79 2.80
CA GLU A 33 21.38 -16.64 1.51
C GLU A 33 21.64 -15.16 1.18
N LYS A 34 20.68 -14.26 1.46
CA LYS A 34 20.75 -12.85 1.09
C LYS A 34 21.48 -11.97 2.11
N THR A 35 21.31 -12.26 3.39
CA THR A 35 21.82 -11.41 4.47
C THR A 35 23.01 -11.98 5.20
N GLY A 36 23.27 -13.28 5.07
CA GLY A 36 24.22 -14.02 5.89
C GLY A 36 23.73 -14.27 7.33
N TYR A 37 22.51 -13.84 7.68
CA TYR A 37 21.94 -13.93 9.02
C TYR A 37 20.97 -15.11 9.12
N ASP A 38 21.15 -15.94 10.14
CA ASP A 38 20.27 -17.07 10.43
C ASP A 38 19.24 -16.67 11.48
N ILE A 39 17.97 -16.69 11.10
CA ILE A 39 16.86 -16.31 11.98
C ILE A 39 16.39 -17.46 12.90
N THR A 40 16.91 -18.67 12.71
CA THR A 40 16.46 -19.86 13.44
C THR A 40 16.70 -19.70 14.93
N GLY A 41 15.66 -19.89 15.75
CA GLY A 41 15.74 -19.83 17.22
C GLY A 41 16.08 -18.44 17.79
N GLN A 42 16.05 -17.37 16.98
CA GLN A 42 16.35 -16.02 17.46
C GLN A 42 15.20 -15.43 18.28
N SER A 43 15.54 -14.72 19.35
CA SER A 43 14.56 -13.94 20.12
C SER A 43 14.15 -12.65 19.40
N GLU A 44 13.05 -12.01 19.84
CA GLU A 44 12.62 -10.72 19.31
C GLU A 44 13.72 -9.67 19.42
N GLU A 45 14.44 -9.60 20.56
CA GLU A 45 15.53 -8.65 20.77
C GLU A 45 16.69 -8.87 19.80
N GLN A 46 17.05 -10.13 19.55
CA GLN A 46 18.11 -10.50 18.62
C GLN A 46 17.73 -10.14 17.17
N LEU A 47 16.46 -10.32 16.81
CA LEU A 47 15.94 -9.90 15.50
C LEU A 47 15.93 -8.38 15.36
N ARG A 48 15.57 -7.62 16.40
CA ARG A 48 15.65 -6.15 16.41
C ARG A 48 17.09 -5.66 16.21
N GLU A 49 18.04 -6.31 16.84
CA GLU A 49 19.48 -5.99 16.64
C GLU A 49 19.91 -6.34 15.20
N ALA A 50 19.44 -7.47 14.66
CA ALA A 50 19.71 -7.84 13.28
C ALA A 50 19.12 -6.84 12.29
N CYS A 51 17.88 -6.38 12.48
CA CYS A 51 17.26 -5.36 11.66
C CYS A 51 18.08 -4.05 11.66
N LYS A 52 18.51 -3.59 12.84
CA LYS A 52 19.39 -2.39 12.94
C LYS A 52 20.70 -2.58 12.17
N ARG A 53 21.33 -3.73 12.31
CA ARG A 53 22.60 -4.05 11.61
C ARG A 53 22.42 -4.15 10.09
N LEU A 54 21.25 -4.62 9.65
CA LEU A 54 20.86 -4.76 8.25
C LEU A 54 20.23 -3.48 7.67
N ASN A 55 20.10 -2.39 8.45
CA ASN A 55 19.39 -1.17 8.05
C ASN A 55 17.94 -1.43 7.59
N VAL A 56 17.24 -2.34 8.24
CA VAL A 56 15.80 -2.56 8.06
C VAL A 56 15.04 -1.60 8.94
N GLU A 57 14.09 -0.87 8.38
CA GLU A 57 13.23 0.05 9.15
C GLU A 57 12.27 -0.75 10.02
N ILE A 58 12.27 -0.47 11.31
CA ILE A 58 11.41 -1.12 12.31
C ILE A 58 10.89 -0.10 13.30
N ASP A 59 9.74 -0.39 13.89
CA ASP A 59 9.17 0.36 15.01
C ASP A 59 9.00 -0.51 16.27
N ASP A 60 8.60 0.10 17.37
CA ASP A 60 8.48 -0.59 18.66
C ASP A 60 7.24 -1.50 18.74
N THR A 61 6.29 -1.39 17.82
CA THR A 61 5.06 -2.20 17.79
C THR A 61 5.27 -3.56 17.14
N MET A 62 6.32 -3.70 16.31
CA MET A 62 6.61 -4.92 15.56
C MET A 62 7.02 -6.07 16.49
N GLY A 63 6.26 -7.17 16.47
CA GLY A 63 6.65 -8.43 17.09
C GLY A 63 7.59 -9.25 16.23
N LYS A 64 8.01 -10.42 16.74
CA LYS A 64 8.96 -11.32 16.08
C LYS A 64 8.62 -11.62 14.62
N GLY A 65 7.34 -11.92 14.34
CA GLY A 65 6.88 -12.22 12.97
C GLY A 65 7.11 -11.05 12.01
N LYS A 66 6.70 -9.84 12.39
CA LYS A 66 6.90 -8.62 11.56
C LYS A 66 8.35 -8.25 11.35
N LEU A 67 9.22 -8.51 12.32
CA LEU A 67 10.67 -8.28 12.17
C LEU A 67 11.27 -9.23 11.10
N ILE A 68 10.85 -10.49 11.10
CA ILE A 68 11.27 -11.47 10.09
C ILE A 68 10.74 -11.07 8.71
N ASP A 69 9.47 -10.68 8.64
CA ASP A 69 8.82 -10.22 7.41
C ASP A 69 9.52 -9.00 6.81
N ALA A 70 9.85 -8.00 7.64
CA ALA A 70 10.58 -6.81 7.21
C ALA A 70 11.98 -7.15 6.62
N ILE A 71 12.71 -8.10 7.22
CA ILE A 71 13.98 -8.57 6.68
C ILE A 71 13.76 -9.27 5.33
N PHE A 72 12.74 -10.15 5.24
CA PHE A 72 12.43 -10.89 4.03
C PHE A 72 12.00 -9.97 2.90
N GLY A 73 11.08 -9.03 3.16
CA GLY A 73 10.61 -8.05 2.19
C GLY A 73 11.75 -7.21 1.61
N GLN A 74 12.62 -6.69 2.48
CA GLN A 74 13.72 -5.84 2.02
C GLN A 74 14.81 -6.57 1.24
N TYR A 75 15.12 -7.82 1.61
CA TYR A 75 16.30 -8.52 1.07
C TYR A 75 15.99 -9.66 0.11
N CYS A 76 14.78 -10.23 0.16
CA CYS A 76 14.46 -11.44 -0.59
C CYS A 76 13.44 -11.23 -1.70
N GLU A 77 12.34 -10.52 -1.46
CA GLU A 77 11.20 -10.47 -2.38
C GLU A 77 11.57 -10.01 -3.79
N GLU A 78 12.26 -8.87 -3.93
CA GLU A 78 12.64 -8.32 -5.24
C GLU A 78 13.53 -9.26 -6.05
N HIS A 79 14.21 -10.21 -5.39
CA HIS A 79 15.08 -11.17 -6.03
C HIS A 79 14.35 -12.44 -6.49
N LEU A 80 13.09 -12.62 -6.09
CA LEU A 80 12.25 -13.76 -6.49
C LEU A 80 11.61 -13.50 -7.86
N VAL A 81 12.43 -13.29 -8.89
CA VAL A 81 11.96 -12.97 -10.26
C VAL A 81 11.28 -14.15 -10.91
N GLN A 82 11.92 -15.34 -10.90
CA GLN A 82 11.33 -16.56 -11.44
C GLN A 82 10.37 -17.19 -10.43
N PRO A 83 9.32 -17.88 -10.89
CA PRO A 83 8.36 -18.54 -10.01
C PRO A 83 9.08 -19.38 -8.96
N THR A 84 8.93 -18.99 -7.69
CA THR A 84 9.62 -19.61 -6.55
C THR A 84 8.66 -19.81 -5.40
N PHE A 85 8.56 -21.04 -4.90
CA PHE A 85 7.88 -21.33 -3.65
C PHE A 85 8.79 -21.00 -2.48
N VAL A 86 8.33 -20.09 -1.61
CA VAL A 86 8.91 -19.89 -0.28
C VAL A 86 8.09 -20.70 0.69
N THR A 87 8.75 -21.56 1.49
CA THR A 87 8.10 -22.53 2.38
C THR A 87 8.53 -22.34 3.83
N ASP A 88 7.86 -23.02 4.74
CA ASP A 88 8.26 -23.16 6.14
C ASP A 88 8.33 -21.81 6.86
N TYR A 89 7.20 -21.11 6.83
CA TYR A 89 7.05 -19.82 7.49
C TYR A 89 7.07 -19.97 9.01
N PRO A 90 7.70 -19.02 9.73
CA PRO A 90 7.61 -18.96 11.19
C PRO A 90 6.18 -18.90 11.69
N ILE A 91 5.95 -19.52 12.84
CA ILE A 91 4.64 -19.65 13.45
C ILE A 91 4.02 -18.29 13.77
N GLU A 92 4.84 -17.31 14.14
CA GLU A 92 4.46 -15.95 14.51
C GLU A 92 3.87 -15.16 13.33
N MET A 93 4.19 -15.55 12.09
CA MET A 93 3.68 -14.94 10.85
C MET A 93 2.41 -15.62 10.33
N SER A 94 1.94 -16.67 10.98
CA SER A 94 0.97 -17.59 10.37
C SER A 94 -0.11 -18.03 11.37
N PRO A 95 -0.96 -17.11 11.88
CA PRO A 95 -1.88 -17.39 12.98
C PRO A 95 -2.99 -18.42 12.67
N LEU A 96 -3.26 -18.70 11.39
CA LEU A 96 -4.29 -19.65 10.95
C LEU A 96 -3.70 -20.95 10.37
N CYS A 97 -2.38 -21.06 10.35
CA CYS A 97 -1.69 -22.20 9.74
C CYS A 97 -1.36 -23.27 10.77
N LYS A 98 -1.50 -24.53 10.36
CA LYS A 98 -1.11 -25.67 11.17
C LYS A 98 0.40 -25.69 11.38
N ARG A 99 0.84 -26.09 12.60
CA ARG A 99 2.26 -26.29 12.91
C ARG A 99 2.88 -27.30 11.95
N HIS A 100 4.13 -27.05 11.59
CA HIS A 100 4.89 -27.99 10.80
C HIS A 100 5.11 -29.29 11.61
N ARG A 101 4.95 -30.43 10.95
CA ARG A 101 4.96 -31.76 11.60
C ARG A 101 6.31 -32.13 12.24
N ASP A 102 7.40 -31.57 11.75
CA ASP A 102 8.76 -31.88 12.18
C ASP A 102 9.43 -30.73 12.97
N ASN A 103 8.82 -29.54 13.00
CA ASN A 103 9.36 -28.38 13.70
C ASN A 103 8.22 -27.45 14.15
N GLU A 104 7.96 -27.40 15.46
CA GLU A 104 6.86 -26.63 16.04
C GLU A 104 7.03 -25.11 15.95
N GLU A 105 8.22 -24.59 15.65
CA GLU A 105 8.48 -23.17 15.42
C GLU A 105 8.08 -22.71 14.02
N LEU A 106 7.72 -23.64 13.13
CA LEU A 106 7.35 -23.39 11.73
C LEU A 106 5.90 -23.81 11.48
N THR A 107 5.39 -23.42 10.32
CA THR A 107 4.07 -23.81 9.83
C THR A 107 4.14 -24.53 8.48
N GLU A 108 3.14 -25.38 8.19
CA GLU A 108 2.96 -26.02 6.88
C GLU A 108 2.33 -25.00 5.90
N ARG A 109 3.10 -23.96 5.55
CA ARG A 109 2.69 -22.86 4.66
C ARG A 109 3.69 -22.67 3.53
N PHE A 110 3.20 -22.30 2.37
CA PHE A 110 4.03 -21.76 1.30
C PHE A 110 3.36 -20.56 0.63
N GLU A 111 4.19 -19.71 0.06
CA GLU A 111 3.77 -18.69 -0.89
C GLU A 111 4.52 -18.87 -2.21
N LEU A 112 3.82 -18.58 -3.31
CA LEU A 112 4.44 -18.54 -4.64
C LEU A 112 4.71 -17.11 -5.04
N PHE A 113 5.98 -16.77 -5.15
CA PHE A 113 6.43 -15.47 -5.65
C PHE A 113 6.75 -15.53 -7.14
N VAL A 114 6.36 -14.47 -7.85
CA VAL A 114 6.67 -14.26 -9.26
C VAL A 114 6.97 -12.77 -9.46
N ASN A 115 8.12 -12.46 -10.02
CA ASN A 115 8.58 -11.08 -10.24
C ASN A 115 8.50 -10.19 -8.99
N GLY A 116 8.92 -10.73 -7.83
CA GLY A 116 8.92 -10.03 -6.55
C GLY A 116 7.53 -9.82 -5.94
N LYS A 117 6.51 -10.53 -6.43
CA LYS A 117 5.13 -10.38 -5.91
C LYS A 117 4.56 -11.75 -5.55
N GLU A 118 3.92 -11.84 -4.39
CA GLU A 118 3.13 -12.99 -4.00
C GLU A 118 1.99 -13.20 -4.99
N LEU A 119 1.93 -14.37 -5.62
CA LEU A 119 0.84 -14.79 -6.49
C LEU A 119 -0.15 -15.71 -5.78
N CYS A 120 0.37 -16.57 -4.90
CA CYS A 120 -0.42 -17.60 -4.23
C CYS A 120 0.07 -17.75 -2.79
N ASN A 121 -0.87 -18.01 -1.88
CA ASN A 121 -0.62 -18.37 -0.49
C ASN A 121 -1.42 -19.62 -0.15
N ALA A 122 -0.79 -20.61 0.44
CA ALA A 122 -1.44 -21.88 0.75
C ALA A 122 -0.84 -22.51 2.00
N TYR A 123 -1.68 -23.16 2.79
CA TYR A 123 -1.26 -23.81 4.02
C TYR A 123 -2.19 -24.96 4.43
N SER A 124 -1.68 -25.83 5.31
CA SER A 124 -2.52 -26.73 6.07
C SER A 124 -3.31 -25.93 7.10
N GLU A 125 -4.62 -26.07 7.10
CA GLU A 125 -5.50 -25.32 8.01
C GLU A 125 -5.26 -25.77 9.47
N LEU A 126 -5.19 -24.78 10.36
CA LEU A 126 -5.14 -25.03 11.80
C LEU A 126 -6.51 -25.52 12.26
N ASN A 127 -6.61 -26.76 12.67
CA ASN A 127 -7.86 -27.41 13.05
C ASN A 127 -7.92 -27.80 14.54
N ASP A 128 -6.98 -27.33 15.34
CA ASP A 128 -6.98 -27.47 16.80
C ASP A 128 -7.54 -26.19 17.43
N PRO A 129 -8.72 -26.25 18.11
CA PRO A 129 -9.32 -25.06 18.70
C PRO A 129 -8.51 -24.46 19.85
N ILE A 130 -7.71 -25.27 20.56
CA ILE A 130 -6.88 -24.81 21.67
C ILE A 130 -5.70 -24.01 21.12
N ASP A 131 -4.95 -24.58 20.18
CA ASP A 131 -3.84 -23.87 19.50
C ASP A 131 -4.36 -22.60 18.80
N GLN A 132 -5.53 -22.64 18.16
CA GLN A 132 -6.11 -21.46 17.51
C GLN A 132 -6.43 -20.34 18.50
N LEU A 133 -6.99 -20.69 19.66
CA LEU A 133 -7.27 -19.70 20.71
C LEU A 133 -5.98 -19.05 21.23
N GLU A 134 -4.94 -19.85 21.45
CA GLU A 134 -3.63 -19.34 21.87
C GLU A 134 -3.03 -18.37 20.83
N ARG A 135 -3.16 -18.69 19.53
CA ARG A 135 -2.71 -17.79 18.44
C ARG A 135 -3.47 -16.48 18.44
N PHE A 136 -4.79 -16.51 18.59
CA PHE A 136 -5.59 -15.28 18.68
C PHE A 136 -5.25 -14.44 19.90
N GLN A 137 -4.97 -15.07 21.05
CA GLN A 137 -4.53 -14.36 22.24
C GLN A 137 -3.17 -13.65 22.01
N GLU A 138 -2.25 -14.29 21.30
CA GLU A 138 -0.97 -13.65 20.96
C GLU A 138 -1.17 -12.49 19.99
N GLN A 139 -2.02 -12.63 18.98
CA GLN A 139 -2.39 -11.53 18.09
C GLN A 139 -3.00 -10.35 18.85
N MET A 140 -3.86 -10.60 19.84
CA MET A 140 -4.39 -9.53 20.71
C MET A 140 -3.30 -8.78 21.46
N ARG A 141 -2.29 -9.49 21.99
CA ARG A 141 -1.16 -8.84 22.69
C ARG A 141 -0.37 -7.94 21.74
N LEU A 142 -0.24 -8.31 20.47
CA LEU A 142 0.39 -7.46 19.46
C LEU A 142 -0.47 -6.24 19.15
N SER A 143 -1.80 -6.40 19.04
CA SER A 143 -2.73 -5.28 18.85
C SER A 143 -2.66 -4.28 20.01
N GLU A 144 -2.57 -4.76 21.26
CA GLU A 144 -2.43 -3.90 22.46
C GLU A 144 -1.11 -3.11 22.44
N LYS A 145 -0.08 -3.59 21.76
CA LYS A 145 1.18 -2.86 21.54
C LYS A 145 1.11 -1.85 20.38
N GLY A 146 -0.03 -1.79 19.65
CA GLY A 146 -0.25 -0.86 18.55
C GLY A 146 -0.09 -1.47 17.17
N ASP A 147 -0.12 -2.79 17.05
CA ASP A 147 -0.16 -3.47 15.77
C ASP A 147 -1.57 -3.45 15.19
N ASP A 148 -1.82 -2.54 14.23
CA ASP A 148 -3.15 -2.34 13.61
C ASP A 148 -3.57 -3.49 12.67
N GLU A 149 -2.64 -4.38 12.29
CA GLU A 149 -2.93 -5.54 11.43
C GLU A 149 -3.20 -6.82 12.23
N ALA A 150 -2.98 -6.78 13.56
CA ALA A 150 -3.18 -7.94 14.42
C ALA A 150 -4.67 -8.32 14.49
N MET A 151 -4.93 -9.61 14.44
CA MET A 151 -6.29 -10.17 14.45
C MET A 151 -6.93 -10.07 15.83
N THR A 152 -8.24 -9.78 15.85
CA THR A 152 -9.06 -9.89 17.06
C THR A 152 -9.49 -11.34 17.31
N ILE A 153 -9.83 -11.68 18.58
CA ILE A 153 -10.35 -13.02 18.91
C ILE A 153 -11.74 -13.19 18.29
N ASP A 154 -11.86 -14.17 17.39
CA ASP A 154 -13.15 -14.65 16.88
C ASP A 154 -13.56 -15.92 17.62
N MET A 155 -14.40 -15.76 18.67
CA MET A 155 -14.87 -16.89 19.46
C MET A 155 -15.87 -17.78 18.72
N ASP A 156 -16.56 -17.28 17.71
CA ASP A 156 -17.45 -18.11 16.89
C ASP A 156 -16.63 -19.01 15.95
N PHE A 157 -15.50 -18.50 15.45
CA PHE A 157 -14.55 -19.31 14.70
C PHE A 157 -13.95 -20.43 15.57
N VAL A 158 -13.50 -20.12 16.79
CA VAL A 158 -12.97 -21.12 17.73
C VAL A 158 -14.02 -22.17 18.05
N ARG A 159 -15.26 -21.75 18.35
CA ARG A 159 -16.38 -22.66 18.61
C ARG A 159 -16.72 -23.55 17.42
N ALA A 160 -16.61 -23.03 16.19
CA ALA A 160 -16.78 -23.84 14.99
C ALA A 160 -15.72 -24.95 14.89
N LEU A 161 -14.47 -24.68 15.26
CA LEU A 161 -13.41 -25.69 15.33
C LEU A 161 -13.69 -26.77 16.38
N GLU A 162 -14.31 -26.42 17.51
CA GLU A 162 -14.67 -27.37 18.57
C GLU A 162 -15.69 -28.42 18.09
N TYR A 163 -16.53 -28.10 17.09
CA TYR A 163 -17.42 -29.08 16.46
C TYR A 163 -16.68 -30.10 15.58
N GLY A 164 -15.41 -29.85 15.29
CA GLY A 164 -14.51 -30.71 14.56
C GLY A 164 -14.33 -30.28 13.10
N MET A 165 -13.09 -29.97 12.76
CA MET A 165 -12.65 -29.70 11.40
C MET A 165 -11.70 -30.80 10.93
N PRO A 166 -11.99 -31.53 9.83
CA PRO A 166 -11.06 -32.52 9.31
C PRO A 166 -9.77 -31.88 8.82
N SER A 167 -8.70 -32.63 8.77
CA SER A 167 -7.43 -32.14 8.18
C SER A 167 -7.66 -31.78 6.71
N CYS A 168 -7.39 -30.51 6.39
CA CYS A 168 -7.53 -29.96 5.06
C CYS A 168 -6.45 -28.91 4.82
N SER A 169 -6.35 -28.46 3.58
CA SER A 169 -5.50 -27.34 3.19
C SER A 169 -6.28 -26.39 2.32
N GLY A 170 -5.96 -25.11 2.47
CA GLY A 170 -6.51 -24.02 1.66
C GLY A 170 -5.45 -23.40 0.76
N MET A 171 -5.90 -22.80 -0.34
CA MET A 171 -5.03 -22.03 -1.22
C MET A 171 -5.78 -20.82 -1.78
N GLY A 172 -5.17 -19.64 -1.64
CA GLY A 172 -5.58 -18.42 -2.29
C GLY A 172 -4.66 -18.09 -3.47
N ILE A 173 -5.26 -17.75 -4.62
CA ILE A 173 -4.53 -17.28 -5.81
C ILE A 173 -5.07 -15.91 -6.17
N GLY A 174 -4.17 -14.90 -6.29
CA GLY A 174 -4.52 -13.57 -6.76
C GLY A 174 -4.83 -13.57 -8.25
N ILE A 175 -6.11 -13.63 -8.62
CA ILE A 175 -6.54 -13.69 -10.04
C ILE A 175 -6.11 -12.43 -10.80
N ASP A 176 -6.20 -11.26 -10.20
CA ASP A 176 -5.76 -10.01 -10.83
C ASP A 176 -4.25 -10.02 -11.06
N ARG A 177 -3.46 -10.46 -10.09
CA ARG A 177 -1.99 -10.63 -10.27
C ARG A 177 -1.67 -11.68 -11.32
N LEU A 178 -2.39 -12.80 -11.35
CA LEU A 178 -2.22 -13.82 -12.39
C LEU A 178 -2.54 -13.22 -13.77
N THR A 179 -3.59 -12.42 -13.88
CA THR A 179 -3.95 -11.74 -15.12
C THR A 179 -2.86 -10.79 -15.56
N MET A 180 -2.32 -9.95 -14.65
CA MET A 180 -1.18 -9.08 -14.95
C MET A 180 -0.01 -9.87 -15.54
N PHE A 181 0.36 -11.00 -14.93
CA PHE A 181 1.47 -11.83 -15.43
C PHE A 181 1.17 -12.44 -16.79
N MET A 182 -0.06 -12.88 -17.04
CA MET A 182 -0.45 -13.50 -18.32
C MET A 182 -0.57 -12.49 -19.46
N THR A 183 -0.88 -11.24 -19.18
CA THR A 183 -1.04 -10.15 -20.15
C THR A 183 0.21 -9.30 -20.31
N GLY A 184 1.19 -9.42 -19.42
CA GLY A 184 2.41 -8.61 -19.43
C GLY A 184 2.24 -7.23 -18.81
N GLU A 185 1.13 -7.00 -18.07
CA GLU A 185 0.84 -5.72 -17.43
C GLU A 185 1.56 -5.61 -16.07
N THR A 186 2.00 -4.39 -15.74
CA THR A 186 2.75 -4.12 -14.50
C THR A 186 1.89 -3.48 -13.42
N SER A 187 0.76 -2.89 -13.81
CA SER A 187 -0.21 -2.24 -12.94
C SER A 187 -1.49 -3.07 -12.82
N ILE A 188 -1.96 -3.26 -11.58
CA ILE A 188 -3.23 -3.94 -11.33
C ILE A 188 -4.43 -3.18 -11.90
N GLN A 189 -4.33 -1.85 -12.03
CA GLN A 189 -5.40 -1.03 -12.60
C GLN A 189 -5.69 -1.36 -14.06
N ASP A 190 -4.67 -1.83 -14.79
CA ASP A 190 -4.79 -2.16 -16.22
C ASP A 190 -5.55 -3.46 -16.48
N VAL A 191 -5.72 -4.30 -15.45
CA VAL A 191 -6.44 -5.58 -15.53
C VAL A 191 -7.78 -5.58 -14.80
N LEU A 192 -8.09 -4.53 -14.04
CA LEU A 192 -9.38 -4.38 -13.35
C LEU A 192 -10.40 -3.69 -14.27
N PHE A 193 -11.60 -4.28 -14.40
CA PHE A 193 -12.68 -3.65 -15.16
C PHE A 193 -13.20 -2.35 -14.53
N PHE A 194 -13.19 -2.28 -13.19
CA PHE A 194 -13.67 -1.14 -12.42
C PHE A 194 -12.69 -0.82 -11.30
N PRO A 195 -11.50 -0.25 -11.63
CA PRO A 195 -10.51 0.10 -10.61
C PRO A 195 -11.05 1.21 -9.71
N THR A 196 -10.77 1.10 -8.41
CA THR A 196 -11.09 2.17 -7.47
C THR A 196 -10.22 3.38 -7.79
N MET A 197 -10.86 4.45 -8.23
CA MET A 197 -10.21 5.73 -8.51
C MET A 197 -10.17 6.57 -7.24
N ARG A 198 -9.12 7.39 -7.09
CA ARG A 198 -9.13 8.41 -6.03
C ARG A 198 -10.30 9.34 -6.28
N PRO A 199 -11.11 9.67 -5.26
CA PRO A 199 -12.16 10.67 -5.41
C PRO A 199 -11.55 11.97 -5.94
N GLU A 200 -12.15 12.54 -6.97
CA GLU A 200 -11.78 13.89 -7.37
C GLU A 200 -11.99 14.82 -6.16
N LYS A 201 -10.95 15.58 -5.80
CA LYS A 201 -11.12 16.65 -4.82
C LYS A 201 -12.11 17.64 -5.44
N LYS A 202 -13.37 17.59 -5.02
CA LYS A 202 -14.31 18.67 -5.32
C LYS A 202 -13.76 19.92 -4.68
N VAL A 203 -13.19 20.79 -5.48
CA VAL A 203 -12.84 22.13 -5.03
C VAL A 203 -14.17 22.84 -4.81
N VAL A 204 -14.53 23.02 -3.56
CA VAL A 204 -15.71 23.80 -3.18
C VAL A 204 -15.31 25.26 -3.35
N ALA A 205 -16.15 26.02 -4.08
CA ALA A 205 -15.93 27.46 -4.23
C ALA A 205 -16.02 28.14 -2.85
N ASP A 206 -15.09 29.02 -2.58
CA ASP A 206 -15.15 29.87 -1.38
C ASP A 206 -16.32 30.83 -1.48
N ALA A 207 -16.93 31.11 -0.34
CA ALA A 207 -17.98 32.11 -0.25
C ALA A 207 -17.43 33.53 -0.54
N GLU A 208 -18.27 34.46 -1.00
CA GLU A 208 -17.82 35.79 -1.35
C GLU A 208 -17.18 36.53 -0.16
N GLU A 209 -17.64 36.25 1.05
CA GLU A 209 -17.12 36.81 2.31
C GLU A 209 -15.61 36.50 2.49
N VAL A 210 -15.17 35.33 2.11
CA VAL A 210 -13.74 34.90 2.22
C VAL A 210 -12.83 35.85 1.41
N TYR A 211 -13.29 36.26 0.22
CA TYR A 211 -12.55 37.19 -0.63
C TYR A 211 -12.54 38.61 -0.08
N THR A 212 -13.70 39.07 0.41
CA THR A 212 -13.83 40.41 0.95
C THR A 212 -13.09 40.59 2.28
N GLU A 213 -13.09 39.59 3.14
CA GLU A 213 -12.29 39.55 4.37
C GLU A 213 -10.78 39.59 4.08
N ALA A 214 -10.35 39.02 2.95
CA ALA A 214 -8.98 39.12 2.47
C ALA A 214 -8.63 40.47 1.82
N GLY A 215 -9.57 41.42 1.81
CA GLY A 215 -9.38 42.79 1.28
C GLY A 215 -9.60 42.93 -0.23
N ILE A 216 -10.20 41.94 -0.87
CA ILE A 216 -10.61 42.07 -2.29
C ILE A 216 -11.92 42.84 -2.39
N PRO A 217 -12.03 43.88 -3.27
CA PRO A 217 -13.26 44.62 -3.43
C PRO A 217 -14.43 43.72 -3.86
N GLN A 218 -15.58 43.84 -3.21
CA GLN A 218 -16.73 42.95 -3.40
C GLN A 218 -17.18 42.84 -4.87
N GLU A 219 -17.17 43.97 -5.60
CA GLU A 219 -17.53 44.00 -7.02
C GLU A 219 -16.61 43.13 -7.91
N TRP A 220 -15.39 42.80 -7.46
CA TRP A 220 -14.46 41.97 -8.18
C TRP A 220 -14.61 40.48 -7.89
N VAL A 221 -15.22 40.10 -6.78
CA VAL A 221 -15.33 38.68 -6.37
C VAL A 221 -16.02 37.84 -7.44
N ALA A 222 -17.19 38.30 -7.92
CA ALA A 222 -17.93 37.58 -8.97
C ALA A 222 -17.14 37.47 -10.30
N VAL A 223 -16.31 38.47 -10.61
CA VAL A 223 -15.43 38.46 -11.79
C VAL A 223 -14.31 37.44 -11.62
N ILE A 224 -13.66 37.45 -10.47
CA ILE A 224 -12.58 36.52 -10.11
C ILE A 224 -13.06 35.07 -10.19
N GLN A 225 -14.22 34.76 -9.59
CA GLN A 225 -14.82 33.43 -9.63
C GLN A 225 -15.21 33.01 -11.05
N LYS A 226 -15.79 33.92 -11.87
CA LYS A 226 -16.14 33.66 -13.28
C LYS A 226 -14.91 33.43 -14.15
N MET A 227 -13.76 33.95 -13.79
CA MET A 227 -12.50 33.69 -14.46
C MET A 227 -11.84 32.34 -14.05
N GLY A 228 -12.49 31.56 -13.17
CA GLY A 228 -12.08 30.25 -12.76
C GLY A 228 -11.32 30.19 -11.42
N TYR A 229 -11.11 31.32 -10.76
CA TYR A 229 -10.53 31.40 -9.44
C TYR A 229 -11.62 31.23 -8.37
N ILE A 230 -12.09 29.98 -8.23
CA ILE A 230 -13.20 29.64 -7.32
C ILE A 230 -12.76 29.53 -5.85
N THR A 231 -11.45 29.55 -5.56
CA THR A 231 -10.91 29.64 -4.20
C THR A 231 -9.98 30.84 -4.09
N LEU A 232 -9.95 31.46 -2.91
CA LEU A 232 -9.04 32.57 -2.58
C LEU A 232 -7.59 32.14 -2.72
N GLU A 233 -7.25 30.93 -2.26
CA GLU A 233 -5.91 30.37 -2.34
C GLU A 233 -5.40 30.30 -3.80
N ALA A 234 -6.23 29.81 -4.73
CA ALA A 234 -5.87 29.75 -6.15
C ALA A 234 -5.62 31.14 -6.75
N PHE A 235 -6.41 32.13 -6.32
CA PHE A 235 -6.26 33.53 -6.75
C PHE A 235 -4.98 34.16 -6.18
N GLN A 236 -4.72 33.97 -4.89
CA GLN A 236 -3.49 34.44 -4.21
C GLN A 236 -2.23 33.86 -4.85
N ASN A 237 -2.17 32.54 -5.03
CA ASN A 237 -1.05 31.86 -5.67
C ASN A 237 -0.76 32.41 -7.08
N THR A 238 -1.82 32.73 -7.84
CA THR A 238 -1.65 33.34 -9.17
C THR A 238 -1.19 34.80 -9.07
N ALA A 239 -1.66 35.55 -8.09
CA ALA A 239 -1.21 36.91 -7.85
C ALA A 239 0.28 36.97 -7.46
N GLN A 240 0.75 36.04 -6.63
CA GLN A 240 2.17 35.93 -6.23
C GLN A 240 3.08 35.60 -7.40
N THR A 241 2.69 34.62 -8.23
CA THR A 241 3.54 34.10 -9.33
C THR A 241 3.45 34.91 -10.61
N GLY A 242 2.31 35.51 -10.90
CA GLY A 242 2.01 36.18 -12.19
C GLY A 242 1.16 37.43 -12.09
N GLY A 243 1.26 38.21 -11.02
CA GLY A 243 0.33 39.31 -10.68
C GLY A 243 0.08 40.33 -11.78
N MET A 244 1.10 40.75 -12.56
CA MET A 244 0.88 41.69 -13.65
C MET A 244 0.06 41.10 -14.81
N LYS A 245 0.28 39.82 -15.11
CA LYS A 245 -0.52 39.10 -16.11
C LYS A 245 -1.97 38.94 -15.62
N LEU A 246 -2.13 38.47 -14.38
CA LEU A 246 -3.45 38.37 -13.73
C LEU A 246 -4.20 39.71 -13.76
N PHE A 247 -3.54 40.79 -13.40
CA PHE A 247 -4.18 42.13 -13.46
C PHE A 247 -4.64 42.49 -14.87
N ASN A 248 -3.79 42.26 -15.89
CA ASN A 248 -4.15 42.54 -17.29
C ASN A 248 -5.34 41.66 -17.74
N ASP A 249 -5.40 40.42 -17.33
CA ASP A 249 -6.49 39.51 -17.67
C ASP A 249 -7.80 39.96 -17.00
N LEU A 250 -7.77 40.39 -15.74
CA LEU A 250 -8.90 40.99 -15.04
C LEU A 250 -9.40 42.28 -15.75
N CYS A 251 -8.49 43.17 -16.12
CA CYS A 251 -8.84 44.40 -16.86
C CYS A 251 -9.44 44.05 -18.24
N GLY A 252 -8.88 43.05 -18.93
CA GLY A 252 -9.40 42.54 -20.19
C GLY A 252 -10.83 42.02 -20.06
N PHE A 253 -11.09 41.21 -19.02
CA PHE A 253 -12.42 40.68 -18.73
C PHE A 253 -13.42 41.80 -18.41
N ASN A 254 -13.05 42.76 -17.55
CA ASN A 254 -13.85 43.93 -17.20
C ASN A 254 -14.24 44.72 -18.47
N LYS A 255 -13.29 45.03 -19.34
CA LYS A 255 -13.51 45.77 -20.59
C LYS A 255 -14.37 44.97 -21.58
N LYS A 256 -14.09 43.70 -21.79
CA LYS A 256 -14.82 42.81 -22.71
C LYS A 256 -16.30 42.71 -22.33
N ASN A 257 -16.59 42.60 -21.03
CA ASN A 257 -17.95 42.47 -20.52
C ASN A 257 -18.61 43.80 -20.17
N LYS A 258 -17.97 44.94 -20.41
CA LYS A 258 -18.48 46.32 -20.16
C LYS A 258 -18.95 46.51 -18.71
N LEU A 259 -18.22 45.96 -17.74
CA LEU A 259 -18.64 46.01 -16.32
C LEU A 259 -18.37 47.35 -15.66
N GLY A 260 -17.40 48.13 -16.15
CA GLY A 260 -17.08 49.46 -15.65
C GLY A 260 -16.46 49.49 -14.24
N LEU A 261 -15.89 48.38 -13.77
CA LEU A 261 -15.35 48.29 -12.41
C LEU A 261 -14.06 49.11 -12.27
N ALA A 262 -13.89 49.76 -11.13
CA ALA A 262 -12.67 50.47 -10.77
C ALA A 262 -11.51 49.47 -10.54
N THR A 263 -10.34 49.75 -11.12
CA THR A 263 -9.21 48.79 -11.13
C THR A 263 -8.12 49.11 -10.09
N ALA A 264 -8.20 50.27 -9.43
CA ALA A 264 -7.14 50.74 -8.54
C ALA A 264 -6.94 49.83 -7.31
N GLU A 265 -8.04 49.46 -6.66
CA GLU A 265 -8.02 48.66 -5.41
C GLU A 265 -7.60 47.22 -5.68
N VAL A 266 -8.16 46.57 -6.71
CA VAL A 266 -7.76 45.18 -7.06
C VAL A 266 -6.30 45.13 -7.51
N LYS A 267 -5.80 46.20 -8.19
CA LYS A 267 -4.39 46.30 -8.53
C LYS A 267 -3.51 46.37 -7.30
N ALA A 268 -3.85 47.23 -6.34
CA ALA A 268 -3.12 47.40 -5.10
C ALA A 268 -3.10 46.07 -4.30
N TRP A 269 -4.22 45.36 -4.29
CA TRP A 269 -4.29 44.05 -3.62
C TRP A 269 -3.35 43.03 -4.28
N ILE A 270 -3.34 42.92 -5.63
CA ILE A 270 -2.45 42.01 -6.36
C ILE A 270 -0.97 42.36 -6.14
N GLU A 271 -0.65 43.67 -6.11
CA GLU A 271 0.74 44.10 -5.89
C GLU A 271 1.21 43.79 -4.46
N ALA A 272 0.31 43.85 -3.47
CA ALA A 272 0.62 43.49 -2.09
C ALA A 272 0.95 42.01 -1.92
N GLN A 273 0.36 41.10 -2.72
CA GLN A 273 0.67 39.66 -2.67
C GLN A 273 2.09 39.29 -3.13
N LYS A 274 2.81 40.19 -3.79
CA LYS A 274 4.19 39.96 -4.21
C LYS A 274 5.23 40.28 -3.14
N ALA A 275 4.81 40.89 -2.04
CA ALA A 275 5.71 41.38 -1.01
C ALA A 275 5.95 40.41 0.15
N GLU A 276 5.29 39.25 0.12
CA GLU A 276 5.52 38.10 1.02
C GLU A 276 6.27 36.97 0.26
#